data_5b2b64cc8ac62e25a621f46e276d0747
#
_entry.id   5b2b64cc8ac62e25a621f46e276d0747
#
_cell.length_a   1.000
_cell.length_b   1.000
_cell.length_c   1.000
_cell.angle_alpha   90.00
_cell.angle_beta   90.00
_cell.angle_gamma   90.00
#
_symmetry.space_group_name_H-M   'P 1'
#
loop_
_entity.id
_entity.type
_entity.pdbx_description
1 polymer ?
#
loop_
_entity_poly.entity_id
_entity_poly.type
_entity_poly.pdbx_seq_one_letter_code
_entity_poly.pdbx_strand_id
1 'polypeptide(L)'
;MPSPLAVVPYNFIQKRYDFNALLKRLIYLDYLDMHNLTKTEEGTLENWVKVFKKCRYSSRYLIDADLNILGYWHFVSLTEPYFKKSKKGLLLDSEIRPSSIYSLNKKGLYNIYFVSIVLLPKIRDTNTIIMLDNSFFDAIYDFAHRGVYFTEVLLNAITPEGEKHNWGMHFVTKHFLRGNVYHMNFAEFLLKNGSDRKDVLKLYPKCLL
;
A
#
# COMPACT_ATOMS: atom_id res chain seq x y z
N MET A 1 -22.67 5.06 -20.36
CA MET A 1 -21.38 4.34 -20.28
C MET A 1 -20.78 4.64 -18.93
N PRO A 2 -20.13 3.69 -18.23
CA PRO A 2 -19.42 4.02 -17.00
C PRO A 2 -18.33 5.06 -17.31
N SER A 3 -18.17 6.03 -16.40
CA SER A 3 -17.10 7.03 -16.52
C SER A 3 -15.74 6.35 -16.57
N PRO A 4 -14.80 6.83 -17.42
CA PRO A 4 -13.47 6.24 -17.49
C PRO A 4 -12.77 6.30 -16.12
N LEU A 5 -12.17 5.18 -15.73
CA LEU A 5 -11.36 5.09 -14.51
C LEU A 5 -9.88 5.28 -14.86
N ALA A 6 -9.12 5.88 -13.94
CA ALA A 6 -7.67 6.02 -14.05
C ALA A 6 -7.00 5.84 -12.69
N VAL A 7 -5.78 5.29 -12.69
CA VAL A 7 -4.94 5.26 -11.49
C VAL A 7 -3.87 6.33 -11.59
N VAL A 8 -3.79 7.18 -10.58
CA VAL A 8 -2.92 8.37 -10.59
C VAL A 8 -2.02 8.44 -9.35
N PRO A 9 -0.82 9.04 -9.48
CA PRO A 9 0.09 9.27 -8.36
C PRO A 9 -0.32 10.49 -7.53
N TYR A 10 0.31 10.65 -6.36
CA TYR A 10 0.10 11.79 -5.47
C TYR A 10 0.27 13.15 -6.17
N ASN A 11 1.27 13.29 -7.03
CA ASN A 11 1.53 14.55 -7.76
C ASN A 11 0.36 15.02 -8.63
N PHE A 12 -0.45 14.09 -9.10
CA PHE A 12 -1.66 14.41 -9.85
C PHE A 12 -2.79 14.82 -8.91
N ILE A 13 -3.08 14.02 -7.89
CA ILE A 13 -4.23 14.21 -7.01
C ILE A 13 -4.12 15.45 -6.11
N GLN A 14 -2.90 15.87 -5.75
CA GLN A 14 -2.67 17.09 -4.95
C GLN A 14 -3.13 18.38 -5.64
N LYS A 15 -3.37 18.36 -6.97
CA LYS A 15 -3.92 19.52 -7.69
C LYS A 15 -5.41 19.73 -7.40
N ARG A 16 -6.10 18.67 -6.98
CA ARG A 16 -7.55 18.67 -6.70
C ARG A 16 -7.85 18.71 -5.20
N TYR A 17 -7.07 17.98 -4.42
CA TYR A 17 -7.27 17.85 -2.98
C TYR A 17 -6.14 18.57 -2.23
N ASP A 18 -6.50 19.40 -1.27
CA ASP A 18 -5.54 19.75 -0.24
C ASP A 18 -5.18 18.49 0.57
N PHE A 19 -4.06 18.56 1.28
CA PHE A 19 -3.51 17.39 1.94
C PHE A 19 -4.41 16.80 3.03
N ASN A 20 -5.11 17.65 3.78
CA ASN A 20 -6.02 17.20 4.84
C ASN A 20 -7.31 16.62 4.26
N ALA A 21 -7.86 17.24 3.20
CA ALA A 21 -9.02 16.73 2.49
C ALA A 21 -8.75 15.37 1.86
N LEU A 22 -7.54 15.18 1.27
CA LEU A 22 -7.11 13.88 0.76
C LEU A 22 -7.14 12.83 1.87
N LEU A 23 -6.44 13.05 2.98
CA LEU A 23 -6.36 12.07 4.05
C LEU A 23 -7.71 11.77 4.71
N LYS A 24 -8.56 12.77 4.90
CA LYS A 24 -9.94 12.55 5.35
C LYS A 24 -10.70 11.62 4.39
N ARG A 25 -10.50 11.80 3.08
CA ARG A 25 -11.13 10.95 2.07
C ARG A 25 -10.60 9.52 2.14
N LEU A 26 -9.28 9.31 2.31
CA LEU A 26 -8.70 7.97 2.41
C LEU A 26 -9.20 7.24 3.66
N ILE A 27 -9.11 7.87 4.83
CA ILE A 27 -9.63 7.30 6.09
C ILE A 27 -11.14 6.97 5.96
N TYR A 28 -11.91 7.81 5.31
CA TYR A 28 -13.33 7.53 5.04
C TYR A 28 -13.51 6.27 4.18
N LEU A 29 -12.66 6.07 3.17
CA LEU A 29 -12.69 4.86 2.33
C LEU A 29 -12.31 3.61 3.13
N ASP A 30 -11.34 3.69 4.05
CA ASP A 30 -10.99 2.60 4.94
C ASP A 30 -12.19 2.18 5.79
N TYR A 31 -12.90 3.13 6.39
CA TYR A 31 -14.12 2.83 7.17
C TYR A 31 -15.28 2.28 6.32
N LEU A 32 -15.36 2.62 5.05
CA LEU A 32 -16.37 2.05 4.15
C LEU A 32 -16.06 0.61 3.74
N ASP A 33 -14.80 0.30 3.53
CA ASP A 33 -14.35 -1.02 3.07
C ASP A 33 -14.18 -1.99 4.23
N MET A 34 -13.61 -1.52 5.32
CA MET A 34 -13.28 -2.33 6.48
C MET A 34 -14.35 -2.17 7.55
N HIS A 35 -15.47 -2.89 7.41
CA HIS A 35 -16.55 -2.87 8.39
C HIS A 35 -16.02 -3.12 9.81
N ASN A 36 -16.46 -2.29 10.77
CA ASN A 36 -16.06 -2.33 12.17
C ASN A 36 -14.59 -1.92 12.45
N LEU A 37 -13.92 -1.24 11.53
CA LEU A 37 -12.63 -0.62 11.81
C LEU A 37 -12.79 0.39 12.96
N THR A 38 -11.94 0.30 13.97
CA THR A 38 -12.00 1.19 15.13
C THR A 38 -10.95 2.29 15.06
N LYS A 39 -11.17 3.40 15.75
CA LYS A 39 -10.15 4.47 15.87
C LYS A 39 -8.87 4.00 16.55
N THR A 40 -8.97 2.98 17.40
CA THR A 40 -7.80 2.37 18.06
C THR A 40 -6.94 1.64 17.05
N GLU A 41 -7.53 1.01 16.03
CA GLU A 41 -6.83 0.31 14.96
C GLU A 41 -6.27 1.30 13.94
N GLU A 42 -7.14 2.15 13.38
CA GLU A 42 -6.83 3.10 12.31
C GLU A 42 -5.94 4.27 12.78
N GLY A 43 -6.18 4.78 13.97
CA GLY A 43 -5.52 5.97 14.48
C GLY A 43 -6.24 7.27 14.11
N THR A 44 -5.52 8.39 14.19
CA THR A 44 -6.10 9.72 14.03
C THR A 44 -5.61 10.40 12.75
N LEU A 45 -6.44 11.28 12.19
CA LEU A 45 -6.04 12.13 11.07
C LEU A 45 -4.74 12.90 11.36
N GLU A 46 -4.57 13.44 12.57
CA GLU A 46 -3.37 14.19 12.94
C GLU A 46 -2.11 13.33 12.85
N ASN A 47 -2.19 12.07 13.27
CA ASN A 47 -1.09 11.12 13.15
C ASN A 47 -0.77 10.84 11.68
N TRP A 48 -1.79 10.49 10.90
CA TRP A 48 -1.64 10.17 9.48
C TRP A 48 -1.13 11.35 8.65
N VAL A 49 -1.50 12.60 8.98
CA VAL A 49 -0.93 13.80 8.36
C VAL A 49 0.61 13.81 8.49
N LYS A 50 1.13 13.49 9.68
CA LYS A 50 2.57 13.47 9.93
C LYS A 50 3.27 12.31 9.20
N VAL A 51 2.66 11.13 9.20
CA VAL A 51 3.17 9.93 8.51
C VAL A 51 3.18 10.12 7.00
N PHE A 52 2.06 10.51 6.42
CA PHE A 52 1.90 10.71 4.98
C PHE A 52 2.82 11.77 4.40
N LYS A 53 3.11 12.85 5.12
CA LYS A 53 4.10 13.85 4.68
C LYS A 53 5.47 13.23 4.38
N LYS A 54 5.82 12.13 5.08
CA LYS A 54 7.10 11.44 4.91
C LYS A 54 7.09 10.41 3.79
N CYS A 55 5.92 9.82 3.48
CA CYS A 55 5.79 8.69 2.55
C CYS A 55 4.74 8.87 1.43
N ARG A 56 4.30 10.10 1.16
CA ARG A 56 3.21 10.43 0.20
C ARG A 56 3.37 9.87 -1.22
N TYR A 57 4.59 9.55 -1.64
CA TYR A 57 4.85 8.99 -2.96
C TYR A 57 4.68 7.47 -3.04
N SER A 58 4.48 6.80 -1.90
CA SER A 58 4.19 5.37 -1.82
C SER A 58 2.67 5.09 -1.79
N SER A 59 1.94 5.76 -2.66
CA SER A 59 0.50 5.60 -2.84
C SER A 59 0.08 5.83 -4.28
N ARG A 60 -1.04 5.19 -4.68
CA ARG A 60 -1.74 5.46 -5.94
C ARG A 60 -3.24 5.51 -5.66
N TYR A 61 -3.95 6.29 -6.47
CA TYR A 61 -5.36 6.58 -6.29
C TYR A 61 -6.13 6.24 -7.55
N LEU A 62 -7.13 5.40 -7.42
CA LEU A 62 -8.09 5.14 -8.50
C LEU A 62 -9.15 6.22 -8.46
N ILE A 63 -9.34 6.90 -9.58
CA ILE A 63 -10.27 8.03 -9.72
C ILE A 63 -11.22 7.82 -10.88
N ASP A 64 -12.39 8.47 -10.80
CA ASP A 64 -13.31 8.64 -11.92
C ASP A 64 -13.02 9.93 -12.72
N ALA A 65 -13.83 10.21 -13.74
CA ALA A 65 -13.71 11.41 -14.59
C ALA A 65 -13.89 12.72 -13.82
N ASP A 66 -14.63 12.70 -12.70
CA ASP A 66 -14.86 13.86 -11.84
C ASP A 66 -13.76 14.01 -10.76
N LEU A 67 -12.72 13.19 -10.86
CA LEU A 67 -11.59 13.12 -9.93
C LEU A 67 -11.99 12.67 -8.51
N ASN A 68 -13.11 11.97 -8.35
CA ASN A 68 -13.46 11.36 -7.07
C ASN A 68 -12.56 10.12 -6.84
N ILE A 69 -12.00 10.01 -5.64
CA ILE A 69 -11.21 8.84 -5.26
C ILE A 69 -12.16 7.70 -4.92
N LEU A 70 -12.03 6.59 -5.64
CA LEU A 70 -12.87 5.39 -5.53
C LEU A 70 -12.12 4.20 -4.93
N GLY A 71 -10.81 4.26 -4.90
CA GLY A 71 -9.93 3.27 -4.31
C GLY A 71 -8.51 3.79 -4.25
N TYR A 72 -7.65 3.08 -3.52
CA TYR A 72 -6.24 3.41 -3.42
C TYR A 72 -5.44 2.27 -2.80
N TRP A 73 -4.14 2.32 -2.96
CA TRP A 73 -3.23 1.61 -2.09
C TRP A 73 -2.20 2.58 -1.49
N HIS A 74 -1.77 2.24 -0.31
CA HIS A 74 -0.71 2.94 0.40
C HIS A 74 0.17 1.97 1.17
N PHE A 75 1.49 2.14 1.06
CA PHE A 75 2.43 1.41 1.89
C PHE A 75 3.42 2.35 2.58
N VAL A 76 4.03 1.86 3.64
CA VAL A 76 5.16 2.48 4.31
C VAL A 76 6.34 1.51 4.34
N SER A 77 7.56 2.03 4.48
CA SER A 77 8.72 1.20 4.84
C SER A 77 8.98 1.37 6.33
N LEU A 78 8.72 0.30 7.08
CA LEU A 78 8.86 0.32 8.54
C LEU A 78 10.34 0.19 8.94
N THR A 79 10.71 0.86 10.04
CA THR A 79 11.99 0.59 10.71
C THR A 79 12.01 -0.83 11.25
N GLU A 80 13.20 -1.41 11.39
CA GLU A 80 13.39 -2.83 11.74
C GLU A 80 12.58 -3.29 12.98
N PRO A 81 12.52 -2.53 14.10
CA PRO A 81 11.72 -2.94 15.25
C PRO A 81 10.22 -3.02 14.94
N TYR A 82 9.70 -2.07 14.15
CA TYR A 82 8.29 -2.03 13.77
C TYR A 82 7.95 -3.08 12.73
N PHE A 83 8.85 -3.35 11.78
CA PHE A 83 8.67 -4.43 10.80
C PHE A 83 8.62 -5.80 11.49
N LYS A 84 9.53 -6.05 12.44
CA LYS A 84 9.49 -7.28 13.26
C LYS A 84 8.21 -7.38 14.10
N LYS A 85 7.74 -6.26 14.66
CA LYS A 85 6.47 -6.20 15.40
C LYS A 85 5.28 -6.55 14.51
N SER A 86 5.24 -5.98 13.31
CA SER A 86 4.20 -6.25 12.31
C SER A 86 4.23 -7.72 11.85
N LYS A 87 5.40 -8.27 11.56
CA LYS A 87 5.58 -9.68 11.17
C LYS A 87 5.10 -10.68 12.24
N LYS A 88 5.07 -10.25 13.51
CA LYS A 88 4.50 -11.02 14.63
C LYS A 88 2.99 -10.81 14.82
N GLY A 89 2.34 -9.99 14.00
CA GLY A 89 0.93 -9.64 14.14
C GLY A 89 0.61 -8.75 15.35
N LEU A 90 1.56 -7.95 15.81
CA LEU A 90 1.44 -7.15 17.03
C LEU A 90 1.42 -5.63 16.78
N LEU A 91 1.53 -5.17 15.53
CA LEU A 91 1.55 -3.75 15.19
C LEU A 91 0.15 -3.27 14.81
N LEU A 92 -0.33 -2.22 15.47
CA LEU A 92 -1.50 -1.47 15.02
C LEU A 92 -1.08 -0.33 14.08
N ASP A 93 -1.88 -0.05 13.06
CA ASP A 93 -1.63 1.07 12.15
C ASP A 93 -1.64 2.41 12.88
N SER A 94 -2.48 2.52 13.92
CA SER A 94 -2.50 3.66 14.84
C SER A 94 -1.19 3.89 15.61
N GLU A 95 -0.29 2.92 15.68
CA GLU A 95 1.03 3.05 16.32
C GLU A 95 2.11 3.54 15.37
N ILE A 96 1.84 3.55 14.05
CA ILE A 96 2.78 4.03 13.05
C ILE A 96 2.98 5.55 13.24
N ARG A 97 4.23 5.96 13.38
CA ARG A 97 4.66 7.34 13.58
C ARG A 97 5.72 7.72 12.54
N PRO A 98 6.01 8.99 12.31
CA PRO A 98 7.12 9.37 11.44
C PRO A 98 8.47 8.76 11.82
N SER A 99 8.70 8.49 13.11
CA SER A 99 9.91 7.82 13.60
C SER A 99 9.95 6.32 13.33
N SER A 100 8.80 5.68 13.13
CA SER A 100 8.71 4.23 12.86
C SER A 100 8.85 3.87 11.38
N ILE A 101 8.97 4.86 10.49
CA ILE A 101 9.08 4.63 9.05
C ILE A 101 10.35 5.24 8.46
N TYR A 102 10.86 4.62 7.42
CA TYR A 102 11.91 5.19 6.58
C TYR A 102 11.33 6.16 5.54
N SER A 103 12.13 7.17 5.17
CA SER A 103 11.83 7.98 3.99
C SER A 103 12.44 7.32 2.76
N LEU A 104 11.65 7.12 1.71
CA LEU A 104 12.08 6.52 0.45
C LEU A 104 12.76 7.53 -0.50
N ASN A 105 13.35 8.59 0.05
CA ASN A 105 14.02 9.64 -0.72
C ASN A 105 15.53 9.35 -0.96
N LYS A 106 16.07 8.35 -0.30
CA LYS A 106 17.49 7.95 -0.42
C LYS A 106 17.58 6.58 -1.09
N LYS A 107 18.67 6.38 -1.84
CA LYS A 107 19.02 5.05 -2.37
C LYS A 107 19.20 4.07 -1.21
N GLY A 108 18.75 2.84 -1.38
CA GLY A 108 18.90 1.82 -0.34
C GLY A 108 17.95 0.65 -0.49
N LEU A 109 18.00 -0.23 0.52
CA LEU A 109 17.16 -1.40 0.65
C LEU A 109 16.09 -1.15 1.72
N TYR A 110 14.86 -1.51 1.41
CA TYR A 110 13.69 -1.18 2.21
C TYR A 110 12.73 -2.37 2.26
N ASN A 111 11.79 -2.33 3.20
CA ASN A 111 10.64 -3.24 3.21
C ASN A 111 9.38 -2.51 2.78
N ILE A 112 8.35 -3.28 2.41
CA ILE A 112 7.00 -2.79 2.17
C ILE A 112 6.08 -3.34 3.27
N TYR A 113 5.38 -2.46 3.95
CA TYR A 113 4.21 -2.77 4.76
C TYR A 113 3.00 -2.07 4.16
N PHE A 114 2.07 -2.84 3.59
CA PHE A 114 0.82 -2.28 3.12
C PHE A 114 -0.06 -1.87 4.29
N VAL A 115 -0.31 -0.58 4.38
CA VAL A 115 -1.24 0.01 5.35
C VAL A 115 -2.67 -0.19 4.87
N SER A 116 -2.92 0.13 3.59
CA SER A 116 -4.25 0.02 3.01
C SER A 116 -4.18 -0.38 1.54
N ILE A 117 -5.13 -1.23 1.14
CA ILE A 117 -5.50 -1.51 -0.24
C ILE A 117 -7.02 -1.52 -0.25
N VAL A 118 -7.62 -0.47 -0.78
CA VAL A 118 -9.07 -0.23 -0.72
C VAL A 118 -9.63 0.00 -2.10
N LEU A 119 -10.77 -0.63 -2.35
CA LEU A 119 -11.52 -0.45 -3.59
C LEU A 119 -13.02 -0.50 -3.26
N LEU A 120 -13.76 0.56 -3.58
CA LEU A 120 -15.19 0.62 -3.31
C LEU A 120 -15.91 -0.58 -3.93
N PRO A 121 -16.83 -1.24 -3.20
CA PRO A 121 -17.49 -2.47 -3.65
C PRO A 121 -18.14 -2.36 -5.03
N LYS A 122 -18.75 -1.21 -5.35
CA LYS A 122 -19.47 -0.96 -6.62
C LYS A 122 -18.59 -0.99 -7.87
N ILE A 123 -17.27 -0.87 -7.72
CA ILE A 123 -16.31 -0.87 -8.83
C ILE A 123 -15.28 -1.99 -8.69
N ARG A 124 -15.52 -2.94 -7.79
CA ARG A 124 -14.61 -4.05 -7.50
C ARG A 124 -14.81 -5.17 -8.52
N ASP A 125 -14.35 -4.94 -9.74
CA ASP A 125 -14.28 -5.94 -10.79
C ASP A 125 -12.81 -6.31 -11.11
N THR A 126 -12.62 -7.39 -11.86
CA THR A 126 -11.29 -7.91 -12.19
C THR A 126 -10.41 -6.88 -12.90
N ASN A 127 -10.96 -6.10 -13.83
CA ASN A 127 -10.18 -5.12 -14.59
C ASN A 127 -9.70 -3.98 -13.70
N THR A 128 -10.57 -3.50 -12.81
CA THR A 128 -10.24 -2.44 -11.86
C THR A 128 -9.20 -2.89 -10.85
N ILE A 129 -9.28 -4.13 -10.37
CA ILE A 129 -8.25 -4.73 -9.51
C ILE A 129 -6.91 -4.79 -10.26
N ILE A 130 -6.89 -5.31 -11.48
CA ILE A 130 -5.66 -5.38 -12.31
C ILE A 130 -5.07 -3.99 -12.56
N MET A 131 -5.90 -2.96 -12.80
CA MET A 131 -5.41 -1.59 -12.95
C MET A 131 -4.69 -1.09 -11.69
N LEU A 132 -5.28 -1.36 -10.52
CA LEU A 132 -4.70 -0.95 -9.24
C LEU A 132 -3.40 -1.71 -8.96
N ASP A 133 -3.36 -3.02 -9.21
CA ASP A 133 -2.17 -3.87 -9.07
C ASP A 133 -1.04 -3.44 -10.02
N ASN A 134 -1.33 -3.21 -11.30
CA ASN A 134 -0.34 -2.74 -12.25
C ASN A 134 0.28 -1.41 -11.83
N SER A 135 -0.52 -0.52 -11.25
CA SER A 135 -0.02 0.76 -10.75
C SER A 135 0.97 0.62 -9.59
N PHE A 136 0.90 -0.48 -8.85
CA PHE A 136 1.90 -0.80 -7.83
C PHE A 136 3.25 -1.12 -8.50
N PHE A 137 3.27 -1.97 -9.54
CA PHE A 137 4.51 -2.26 -10.28
C PHE A 137 5.08 -1.03 -10.98
N ASP A 138 4.23 -0.11 -11.47
CA ASP A 138 4.69 1.17 -12.00
C ASP A 138 5.39 2.01 -10.91
N ALA A 139 4.86 2.02 -9.69
CA ALA A 139 5.53 2.69 -8.59
C ALA A 139 6.85 2.01 -8.20
N ILE A 140 6.91 0.67 -8.20
CA ILE A 140 8.16 -0.07 -7.97
C ILE A 140 9.20 0.26 -9.04
N TYR A 141 8.80 0.37 -10.31
CA TYR A 141 9.66 0.82 -11.39
C TYR A 141 10.24 2.21 -11.11
N ASP A 142 9.38 3.19 -10.73
CA ASP A 142 9.78 4.55 -10.38
C ASP A 142 10.77 4.58 -9.18
N PHE A 143 10.56 3.73 -8.18
CA PHE A 143 11.45 3.60 -7.03
C PHE A 143 12.80 3.01 -7.44
N ALA A 144 12.82 1.93 -8.20
CA ALA A 144 14.02 1.25 -8.65
C ALA A 144 14.92 2.16 -9.51
N HIS A 145 14.33 2.99 -10.39
CA HIS A 145 15.07 4.01 -11.14
C HIS A 145 15.80 5.03 -10.26
N ARG A 146 15.29 5.27 -9.05
CA ARG A 146 15.92 6.14 -8.06
C ARG A 146 16.90 5.42 -7.15
N GLY A 147 17.13 4.11 -7.37
CA GLY A 147 17.98 3.26 -6.55
C GLY A 147 17.36 2.86 -5.21
N VAL A 148 16.02 2.89 -5.12
CA VAL A 148 15.25 2.42 -3.96
C VAL A 148 14.73 1.03 -4.30
N TYR A 149 15.20 0.02 -3.58
CA TYR A 149 14.84 -1.38 -3.80
C TYR A 149 14.17 -1.94 -2.56
N PHE A 150 13.27 -2.88 -2.77
CA PHE A 150 12.55 -3.55 -1.68
C PHE A 150 13.05 -4.99 -1.53
N THR A 151 13.09 -5.47 -0.30
CA THR A 151 13.59 -6.82 0.05
C THR A 151 12.51 -7.73 0.58
N GLU A 152 11.51 -7.16 1.23
CA GLU A 152 10.40 -7.89 1.84
C GLU A 152 9.09 -7.12 1.65
N VAL A 153 7.99 -7.87 1.56
CA VAL A 153 6.62 -7.32 1.53
C VAL A 153 5.77 -8.00 2.60
N LEU A 154 4.96 -7.20 3.27
CA LEU A 154 4.09 -7.63 4.36
C LEU A 154 2.77 -6.90 4.31
N LEU A 155 1.67 -7.59 4.63
CA LEU A 155 0.34 -7.02 4.81
C LEU A 155 -0.41 -7.74 5.94
N ASN A 156 -1.40 -7.05 6.52
CA ASN A 156 -2.41 -7.65 7.38
C ASN A 156 -3.77 -7.61 6.65
N ALA A 157 -4.25 -8.75 6.18
CA ALA A 157 -5.55 -8.86 5.53
C ALA A 157 -6.65 -8.98 6.58
N ILE A 158 -7.49 -7.96 6.71
CA ILE A 158 -8.55 -7.90 7.72
C ILE A 158 -9.96 -8.12 7.13
N THR A 159 -10.06 -8.25 5.82
CA THR A 159 -11.31 -8.54 5.11
C THR A 159 -11.20 -9.86 4.35
N PRO A 160 -12.32 -10.58 4.12
CA PRO A 160 -12.31 -11.78 3.29
C PRO A 160 -11.78 -11.54 1.87
N GLU A 161 -12.05 -10.37 1.31
CA GLU A 161 -11.55 -9.95 0.00
C GLU A 161 -10.03 -9.77 0.02
N GLY A 162 -9.50 -9.10 1.05
CA GLY A 162 -8.05 -8.94 1.25
C GLY A 162 -7.35 -10.28 1.44
N GLU A 163 -7.98 -11.23 2.13
CA GLU A 163 -7.46 -12.61 2.26
C GLU A 163 -7.40 -13.34 0.92
N LYS A 164 -8.40 -13.16 0.06
CA LYS A 164 -8.41 -13.75 -1.29
C LYS A 164 -7.38 -13.07 -2.20
N HIS A 165 -7.17 -11.77 -2.02
CA HIS A 165 -6.28 -10.95 -2.84
C HIS A 165 -4.95 -10.66 -2.14
N ASN A 166 -4.33 -11.66 -1.52
CA ASN A 166 -3.05 -11.54 -0.84
C ASN A 166 -1.84 -11.73 -1.76
N TRP A 167 -2.02 -11.66 -3.07
CA TRP A 167 -0.98 -11.92 -4.10
C TRP A 167 -0.24 -13.25 -3.93
N GLY A 168 -0.90 -14.23 -3.30
CA GLY A 168 -0.31 -15.54 -3.01
C GLY A 168 0.86 -15.49 -2.05
N MET A 169 0.92 -14.48 -1.20
CA MET A 169 1.90 -14.36 -0.12
C MET A 169 1.71 -15.45 0.93
N HIS A 170 2.76 -15.72 1.69
CA HIS A 170 2.73 -16.77 2.71
C HIS A 170 2.08 -16.27 4.00
N PHE A 171 1.14 -17.03 4.54
CA PHE A 171 0.61 -16.79 5.88
C PHE A 171 1.71 -16.93 6.92
N VAL A 172 1.80 -15.98 7.83
CA VAL A 172 2.79 -15.97 8.92
C VAL A 172 2.13 -16.20 10.27
N THR A 173 1.10 -15.41 10.58
CA THR A 173 0.41 -15.48 11.88
C THR A 173 -0.94 -14.76 11.81
N LYS A 174 -1.78 -14.99 12.81
CA LYS A 174 -2.95 -14.15 13.04
C LYS A 174 -2.53 -12.84 13.71
N HIS A 175 -3.14 -11.75 13.29
CA HIS A 175 -2.97 -10.49 14.01
C HIS A 175 -3.74 -10.53 15.34
N PHE A 176 -3.18 -9.96 16.40
CA PHE A 176 -3.71 -10.10 17.77
C PHE A 176 -5.11 -9.51 17.96
N LEU A 177 -5.55 -8.55 17.15
CA LEU A 177 -6.92 -8.06 17.13
C LEU A 177 -7.75 -8.74 16.06
N ARG A 178 -7.35 -8.61 14.78
CA ARG A 178 -8.04 -9.27 13.66
C ARG A 178 -7.19 -9.29 12.41
N GLY A 179 -7.52 -10.21 11.52
CA GLY A 179 -6.86 -10.40 10.24
C GLY A 179 -5.73 -11.42 10.30
N ASN A 180 -5.19 -11.65 9.15
CA ASN A 180 -4.10 -12.59 8.91
C ASN A 180 -2.90 -11.85 8.30
N VAL A 181 -1.74 -12.04 8.90
CA VAL A 181 -0.49 -11.44 8.43
C VAL A 181 0.12 -12.33 7.37
N TYR A 182 0.39 -11.74 6.21
CA TYR A 182 1.05 -12.37 5.09
C TYR A 182 2.38 -11.69 4.80
N HIS A 183 3.37 -12.50 4.40
CA HIS A 183 4.72 -12.02 4.11
C HIS A 183 5.31 -12.79 2.92
N MET A 184 6.18 -12.12 2.18
CA MET A 184 6.97 -12.73 1.12
C MET A 184 8.29 -11.99 0.95
N ASN A 185 9.35 -12.70 0.55
CA ASN A 185 10.54 -12.07 0.00
C ASN A 185 10.14 -11.29 -1.27
N PHE A 186 10.66 -10.08 -1.45
CA PHE A 186 10.20 -9.24 -2.54
C PHE A 186 10.65 -9.73 -3.92
N ALA A 187 11.78 -10.43 -4.02
CA ALA A 187 12.19 -11.09 -5.25
C ALA A 187 11.18 -12.17 -5.68
N GLU A 188 10.77 -13.03 -4.74
CA GLU A 188 9.73 -14.02 -4.97
C GLU A 188 8.41 -13.36 -5.37
N PHE A 189 8.03 -12.28 -4.69
CA PHE A 189 6.84 -11.50 -5.00
C PHE A 189 6.87 -10.96 -6.45
N LEU A 190 8.00 -10.37 -6.87
CA LEU A 190 8.18 -9.87 -8.24
C LEU A 190 8.10 -10.98 -9.28
N LEU A 191 8.75 -12.12 -9.04
CA LEU A 191 8.75 -13.24 -9.97
C LEU A 191 7.34 -13.86 -10.10
N LYS A 192 6.58 -13.88 -9.03
CA LYS A 192 5.23 -14.46 -9.00
C LYS A 192 4.17 -13.54 -9.61
N ASN A 193 4.19 -12.27 -9.25
CA ASN A 193 3.12 -11.31 -9.55
C ASN A 193 3.50 -10.28 -10.63
N GLY A 194 4.78 -10.13 -10.91
CA GLY A 194 5.33 -9.19 -11.89
C GLY A 194 6.12 -9.87 -13.00
N SER A 195 5.85 -11.13 -13.33
CA SER A 195 6.59 -11.91 -14.32
C SER A 195 6.55 -11.32 -15.73
N ASP A 196 5.50 -10.62 -16.08
CA ASP A 196 5.32 -9.87 -17.33
C ASP A 196 5.98 -8.47 -17.30
N ARG A 197 6.31 -7.97 -16.10
CA ARG A 197 6.98 -6.68 -15.87
C ARG A 197 8.51 -6.79 -15.99
N LYS A 198 8.97 -7.22 -17.16
CA LYS A 198 10.40 -7.35 -17.49
C LYS A 198 11.18 -6.03 -17.32
N ASP A 199 10.50 -4.90 -17.45
CA ASP A 199 11.02 -3.56 -17.22
C ASP A 199 11.45 -3.38 -15.75
N VAL A 200 10.61 -3.78 -14.80
CA VAL A 200 10.91 -3.74 -13.36
C VAL A 200 12.05 -4.73 -13.02
N LEU A 201 11.94 -5.97 -13.46
CA LEU A 201 12.93 -7.02 -13.16
C LEU A 201 14.34 -6.65 -13.63
N LYS A 202 14.48 -5.98 -14.79
CA LYS A 202 15.78 -5.51 -15.30
C LYS A 202 16.46 -4.45 -14.43
N LEU A 203 15.70 -3.70 -13.64
CA LEU A 203 16.24 -2.65 -12.78
C LEU A 203 16.73 -3.21 -11.45
N TYR A 204 16.22 -4.37 -11.02
CA TYR A 204 16.64 -4.97 -9.77
C TYR A 204 18.05 -5.58 -9.89
N PRO A 205 18.92 -5.31 -8.90
CA PRO A 205 20.23 -5.95 -8.83
C PRO A 205 20.10 -7.48 -8.77
N LYS A 206 20.92 -8.20 -9.53
CA LYS A 206 20.88 -9.68 -9.58
C LYS A 206 21.01 -10.34 -8.19
N CYS A 207 21.72 -9.70 -7.27
CA CYS A 207 21.86 -10.20 -5.89
C CYS A 207 20.58 -10.04 -5.04
N LEU A 208 19.56 -9.33 -5.53
CA LEU A 208 18.26 -9.17 -4.89
C LEU A 208 17.16 -10.00 -5.56
N LEU A 209 17.42 -10.59 -6.71
CA LEU A 209 16.58 -11.53 -7.43
C LEU A 209 17.11 -12.96 -7.27
#